data_69b9282bc32654c9f36351e5976d2b0d
#
_entry.id   69b9282bc32654c9f36351e5976d2b0d
#
_cell.length_a   1.000
_cell.length_b   1.000
_cell.length_c   1.000
_cell.angle_alpha   90.00
_cell.angle_beta   90.00
_cell.angle_gamma   90.00
#
_symmetry.space_group_name_H-M   'P 1'
#
loop_
_entity.id
_entity.type
_entity.pdbx_description
1 polymer ?
#
loop_
_entity_poly.entity_id
_entity_poly.type
_entity_poly.pdbx_seq_one_letter_code
_entity_poly.pdbx_strand_id
1 'polypeptide(L)'
;MRRVVVTGLGTINSTGHNVKDSFQAVVDGVCGIDTITLFDASDFSVKIAAEVKDFDPTTVMDKKEVKKADRFIQLGIKAGLEAMIDAGYVTQENKKVDDSIADRFGMISGSGIGGLSTIERNSVVCETKGSRKVSPFFIPSSLANMLSGFISIEHNLKGPSLAHVTACAASTHALNDAVKTIMIGGADRILVVGAESAICGAGVAGFAAMKALSTRNDD
;
A
#
# COMPACT_ATOMS: atom_id res chain seq x y z
N MET A 1 -14.90 -8.99 -26.87
CA MET A 1 -14.07 -8.57 -25.71
C MET A 1 -14.13 -9.67 -24.66
N ARG A 2 -13.02 -9.91 -23.95
CA ARG A 2 -13.00 -10.85 -22.82
C ARG A 2 -13.82 -10.28 -21.65
N ARG A 3 -14.55 -11.16 -20.95
CA ARG A 3 -15.18 -10.80 -19.67
C ARG A 3 -14.14 -10.84 -18.57
N VAL A 4 -14.10 -9.79 -17.73
CA VAL A 4 -13.20 -9.70 -16.58
C VAL A 4 -14.01 -9.90 -15.30
N VAL A 5 -13.47 -10.65 -14.37
CA VAL A 5 -14.08 -10.96 -13.08
C VAL A 5 -13.06 -10.79 -11.95
N VAL A 6 -13.53 -10.46 -10.75
CA VAL A 6 -12.73 -10.45 -9.53
C VAL A 6 -12.68 -11.89 -9.00
N THR A 7 -11.50 -12.39 -8.69
CA THR A 7 -11.27 -13.77 -8.23
C THR A 7 -10.72 -13.86 -6.81
N GLY A 8 -10.25 -12.76 -6.25
CA GLY A 8 -9.76 -12.69 -4.87
C GLY A 8 -9.73 -11.27 -4.35
N LEU A 9 -9.88 -11.16 -3.05
CA LEU A 9 -9.88 -9.90 -2.31
C LEU A 9 -8.84 -9.94 -1.18
N GLY A 10 -8.29 -8.78 -0.86
CA GLY A 10 -7.39 -8.61 0.27
C GLY A 10 -7.39 -7.16 0.75
N THR A 11 -7.26 -6.97 2.05
CA THR A 11 -7.20 -5.64 2.66
C THR A 11 -6.42 -5.65 3.96
N ILE A 12 -5.92 -4.49 4.31
CA ILE A 12 -5.46 -4.15 5.65
C ILE A 12 -5.75 -2.67 5.90
N ASN A 13 -6.41 -2.36 7.00
CA ASN A 13 -6.79 -1.00 7.37
C ASN A 13 -6.87 -0.87 8.90
N SER A 14 -7.28 0.30 9.38
CA SER A 14 -7.38 0.60 10.83
C SER A 14 -8.42 -0.23 11.58
N THR A 15 -9.34 -0.89 10.89
CA THR A 15 -10.41 -1.70 11.52
C THR A 15 -10.22 -3.20 11.33
N GLY A 16 -9.23 -3.64 10.54
CA GLY A 16 -8.96 -5.06 10.33
C GLY A 16 -7.75 -5.32 9.46
N HIS A 17 -7.12 -6.48 9.66
CA HIS A 17 -5.93 -6.90 8.93
C HIS A 17 -6.22 -7.92 7.82
N ASN A 18 -7.48 -8.14 7.50
CA ASN A 18 -7.97 -8.98 6.42
C ASN A 18 -9.38 -8.56 6.01
N VAL A 19 -9.88 -9.10 4.91
CA VAL A 19 -11.21 -8.77 4.35
C VAL A 19 -12.33 -9.10 5.34
N LYS A 20 -12.28 -10.28 5.97
CA LYS A 20 -13.33 -10.73 6.88
C LYS A 20 -13.48 -9.81 8.09
N ASP A 21 -12.38 -9.52 8.77
CA ASP A 21 -12.39 -8.70 9.98
C ASP A 21 -12.74 -7.23 9.65
N SER A 22 -12.19 -6.70 8.55
CA SER A 22 -12.51 -5.34 8.10
C SER A 22 -13.99 -5.19 7.72
N PHE A 23 -14.55 -6.18 7.02
CA PHE A 23 -15.97 -6.15 6.64
C PHE A 23 -16.87 -6.27 7.87
N GLN A 24 -16.53 -7.17 8.81
CA GLN A 24 -17.28 -7.31 10.06
C GLN A 24 -17.25 -6.00 10.87
N ALA A 25 -16.10 -5.36 10.98
CA ALA A 25 -15.97 -4.08 11.67
C ALA A 25 -16.86 -2.98 11.06
N VAL A 26 -16.99 -2.96 9.71
CA VAL A 26 -17.92 -2.04 9.02
C VAL A 26 -19.38 -2.37 9.36
N VAL A 27 -19.76 -3.66 9.38
CA VAL A 27 -21.12 -4.09 9.76
C VAL A 27 -21.45 -3.69 11.20
N ASP A 28 -20.46 -3.81 12.10
CA ASP A 28 -20.61 -3.50 13.52
C ASP A 28 -20.50 -1.99 13.82
N GLY A 29 -20.21 -1.15 12.82
CA GLY A 29 -20.05 0.29 12.98
C GLY A 29 -18.80 0.69 13.76
N VAL A 30 -17.74 -0.12 13.71
CA VAL A 30 -16.47 0.15 14.42
C VAL A 30 -15.76 1.35 13.78
N CYS A 31 -15.44 2.36 14.61
CA CYS A 31 -14.61 3.48 14.17
C CYS A 31 -13.13 3.12 14.32
N GLY A 32 -12.37 3.20 13.24
CA GLY A 32 -10.92 2.98 13.26
C GLY A 32 -10.10 4.27 13.40
N ILE A 33 -10.74 5.42 13.61
CA ILE A 33 -10.07 6.70 13.86
C ILE A 33 -9.82 6.84 15.35
N ASP A 34 -8.59 7.24 15.70
CA ASP A 34 -8.15 7.40 17.09
C ASP A 34 -7.00 8.43 17.14
N THR A 35 -6.53 8.78 18.32
CA THR A 35 -5.36 9.66 18.50
C THR A 35 -4.14 9.13 17.76
N ILE A 36 -3.44 10.03 17.05
CA ILE A 36 -2.20 9.71 16.35
C ILE A 36 -1.14 9.22 17.33
N THR A 37 -0.52 8.08 17.02
CA THR A 37 0.56 7.49 17.83
C THR A 37 1.88 7.36 17.08
N LEU A 38 1.89 7.54 15.75
CA LEU A 38 3.08 7.38 14.90
C LEU A 38 4.10 8.52 15.06
N PHE A 39 3.65 9.67 15.53
CA PHE A 39 4.50 10.85 15.84
C PHE A 39 3.83 11.73 16.89
N ASP A 40 4.57 12.66 17.47
CA ASP A 40 4.01 13.65 18.41
C ASP A 40 3.17 14.70 17.66
N ALA A 41 1.85 14.60 17.80
CA ALA A 41 0.88 15.49 17.17
C ALA A 41 0.35 16.57 18.16
N SER A 42 0.98 16.78 19.32
CA SER A 42 0.49 17.69 20.38
C SER A 42 0.29 19.13 19.86
N ASP A 43 1.18 19.60 19.02
CA ASP A 43 1.16 20.94 18.44
C ASP A 43 0.39 21.05 17.11
N PHE A 44 -0.19 19.93 16.64
CA PHE A 44 -0.97 19.90 15.41
C PHE A 44 -2.43 20.28 15.65
N SER A 45 -3.05 20.94 14.66
CA SER A 45 -4.49 21.22 14.69
C SER A 45 -5.33 19.94 14.51
N VAL A 46 -4.76 18.91 13.91
CA VAL A 46 -5.36 17.58 13.73
C VAL A 46 -4.54 16.57 14.50
N LYS A 47 -5.18 15.84 15.42
CA LYS A 47 -4.54 14.89 16.35
C LYS A 47 -5.06 13.47 16.21
N ILE A 48 -5.96 13.24 15.26
CA ILE A 48 -6.61 11.96 15.01
C ILE A 48 -6.30 11.43 13.62
N ALA A 49 -6.19 10.10 13.50
CA ALA A 49 -6.02 9.41 12.24
C ALA A 49 -6.48 7.94 12.34
N ALA A 50 -6.68 7.32 11.20
CA ALA A 50 -6.99 5.90 11.08
C ALA A 50 -5.69 5.11 10.84
N GLU A 51 -4.95 4.79 11.89
CA GLU A 51 -3.68 4.07 11.83
C GLU A 51 -3.90 2.55 11.77
N VAL A 52 -3.10 1.86 10.97
CA VAL A 52 -2.99 0.38 11.04
C VAL A 52 -2.08 0.04 12.21
N LYS A 53 -2.70 -0.32 13.35
CA LYS A 53 -2.00 -0.71 14.59
C LYS A 53 -1.64 -2.20 14.55
N ASP A 54 -0.64 -2.62 15.33
CA ASP A 54 -0.28 -4.02 15.60
C ASP A 54 0.04 -4.90 14.37
N PHE A 55 0.37 -4.29 13.23
CA PHE A 55 0.82 -5.01 12.05
C PHE A 55 2.33 -5.15 12.02
N ASP A 56 2.80 -6.38 12.16
CA ASP A 56 4.20 -6.75 11.94
C ASP A 56 4.41 -7.18 10.46
N PRO A 57 5.14 -6.39 9.66
CA PRO A 57 5.39 -6.71 8.26
C PRO A 57 6.26 -7.96 8.06
N THR A 58 6.96 -8.44 9.09
CA THR A 58 7.74 -9.70 9.00
C THR A 58 6.87 -10.95 8.83
N THR A 59 5.58 -10.85 9.08
CA THR A 59 4.60 -11.91 8.81
C THR A 59 4.38 -12.16 7.32
N VAL A 60 4.70 -11.18 6.47
CA VAL A 60 4.49 -11.25 5.01
C VAL A 60 5.75 -10.99 4.19
N MET A 61 6.80 -10.43 4.79
CA MET A 61 8.06 -10.04 4.14
C MET A 61 9.26 -10.53 4.93
N ASP A 62 10.37 -10.80 4.23
CA ASP A 62 11.65 -11.04 4.89
C ASP A 62 12.09 -9.80 5.67
N LYS A 63 12.63 -10.00 6.88
CA LYS A 63 13.12 -8.94 7.77
C LYS A 63 14.10 -7.96 7.10
N LYS A 64 14.88 -8.45 6.13
CA LYS A 64 15.82 -7.62 5.35
C LYS A 64 15.07 -6.73 4.35
N GLU A 65 14.01 -7.22 3.75
CA GLU A 65 13.20 -6.48 2.79
C GLU A 65 12.30 -5.44 3.47
N VAL A 66 11.80 -5.71 4.68
CA VAL A 66 11.05 -4.73 5.48
C VAL A 66 11.78 -3.40 5.61
N LYS A 67 13.12 -3.43 5.79
CA LYS A 67 13.94 -2.22 5.92
C LYS A 67 14.09 -1.41 4.62
N LYS A 68 13.76 -2.01 3.48
CA LYS A 68 13.87 -1.41 2.15
C LYS A 68 12.53 -0.88 1.63
N ALA A 69 11.44 -1.15 2.35
CA ALA A 69 10.08 -0.82 1.95
C ALA A 69 9.46 0.19 2.91
N ASP A 70 8.92 1.30 2.39
CA ASP A 70 8.07 2.20 3.18
C ASP A 70 6.79 1.49 3.63
N ARG A 71 6.10 2.06 4.60
CA ARG A 71 4.90 1.47 5.20
C ARG A 71 3.81 1.19 4.17
N PHE A 72 3.60 2.06 3.17
CA PHE A 72 2.59 1.82 2.14
C PHE A 72 2.88 0.56 1.32
N ILE A 73 4.16 0.27 1.03
CA ILE A 73 4.57 -0.96 0.34
C ILE A 73 4.28 -2.17 1.23
N GLN A 74 4.61 -2.11 2.53
CA GLN A 74 4.36 -3.19 3.48
C GLN A 74 2.87 -3.53 3.59
N LEU A 75 2.01 -2.50 3.67
CA LEU A 75 0.55 -2.66 3.70
C LEU A 75 0.03 -3.25 2.39
N GLY A 76 0.52 -2.74 1.26
CA GLY A 76 0.13 -3.24 -0.06
C GLY A 76 0.53 -4.70 -0.29
N ILE A 77 1.73 -5.12 0.16
CA ILE A 77 2.17 -6.52 0.10
C ILE A 77 1.25 -7.41 0.93
N LYS A 78 0.84 -6.98 2.13
CA LYS A 78 -0.08 -7.75 2.98
C LYS A 78 -1.43 -7.94 2.29
N ALA A 79 -2.03 -6.87 1.78
CA ALA A 79 -3.31 -6.94 1.08
C ALA A 79 -3.21 -7.76 -0.23
N GLY A 80 -2.14 -7.55 -1.00
CA GLY A 80 -1.89 -8.29 -2.25
C GLY A 80 -1.71 -9.79 -2.01
N LEU A 81 -0.97 -10.20 -0.98
CA LEU A 81 -0.80 -11.60 -0.61
C LEU A 81 -2.14 -12.25 -0.24
N GLU A 82 -2.97 -11.58 0.56
CA GLU A 82 -4.30 -12.09 0.92
C GLU A 82 -5.16 -12.30 -0.33
N ALA A 83 -5.20 -11.31 -1.25
CA ALA A 83 -5.95 -11.44 -2.51
C ALA A 83 -5.45 -12.61 -3.38
N MET A 84 -4.14 -12.84 -3.43
CA MET A 84 -3.53 -13.95 -4.17
C MET A 84 -3.84 -15.30 -3.55
N ILE A 85 -3.91 -15.39 -2.22
CA ILE A 85 -4.32 -16.60 -1.50
C ILE A 85 -5.80 -16.86 -1.70
N ASP A 86 -6.66 -15.85 -1.56
CA ASP A 86 -8.11 -15.96 -1.76
C ASP A 86 -8.45 -16.39 -3.20
N ALA A 87 -7.70 -15.90 -4.19
CA ALA A 87 -7.80 -16.32 -5.58
C ALA A 87 -7.23 -17.72 -5.87
N GLY A 88 -6.56 -18.37 -4.92
CA GLY A 88 -5.99 -19.71 -5.07
C GLY A 88 -4.71 -19.79 -5.90
N TYR A 89 -4.01 -18.67 -6.10
CA TYR A 89 -2.76 -18.65 -6.89
C TYR A 89 -1.50 -18.95 -6.07
N VAL A 90 -1.52 -18.65 -4.78
CA VAL A 90 -0.41 -18.84 -3.86
C VAL A 90 -0.89 -19.33 -2.50
N THR A 91 0.04 -19.73 -1.64
CA THR A 91 -0.21 -20.01 -0.22
C THR A 91 0.69 -19.18 0.65
N GLN A 92 0.52 -19.23 1.96
CA GLN A 92 1.41 -18.54 2.90
C GLN A 92 2.85 -19.06 2.82
N GLU A 93 3.03 -20.34 2.52
CA GLU A 93 4.33 -21.02 2.41
C GLU A 93 4.96 -20.86 1.03
N ASN A 94 4.15 -20.91 -0.02
CA ASN A 94 4.58 -20.74 -1.41
C ASN A 94 3.92 -19.50 -2.03
N LYS A 95 4.62 -18.38 -1.98
CA LYS A 95 4.13 -17.08 -2.45
C LYS A 95 4.34 -16.81 -3.94
N LYS A 96 4.93 -17.73 -4.69
CA LYS A 96 5.22 -17.54 -6.12
C LYS A 96 4.20 -18.28 -6.98
N VAL A 97 3.73 -17.60 -8.02
CA VAL A 97 2.94 -18.27 -9.06
C VAL A 97 3.82 -19.18 -9.91
N ASP A 98 3.20 -20.19 -10.52
CA ASP A 98 3.86 -21.11 -11.43
C ASP A 98 4.38 -20.37 -12.68
N ASP A 99 5.56 -20.77 -13.17
CA ASP A 99 6.19 -20.14 -14.35
C ASP A 99 5.31 -20.22 -15.60
N SER A 100 4.46 -21.23 -15.72
CA SER A 100 3.55 -21.41 -16.87
C SER A 100 2.51 -20.30 -17.02
N ILE A 101 2.23 -19.55 -15.94
CA ILE A 101 1.26 -18.45 -15.94
C ILE A 101 1.92 -17.09 -15.71
N ALA A 102 3.18 -17.06 -15.27
CA ALA A 102 3.90 -15.87 -14.80
C ALA A 102 3.96 -14.75 -15.86
N ASP A 103 4.28 -15.08 -17.12
CA ASP A 103 4.45 -14.09 -18.20
C ASP A 103 3.14 -13.40 -18.60
N ARG A 104 2.01 -13.99 -18.26
CA ARG A 104 0.68 -13.44 -18.53
C ARG A 104 -0.07 -13.01 -17.28
N PHE A 105 0.64 -12.94 -16.14
CA PHE A 105 0.13 -12.44 -14.88
C PHE A 105 0.80 -11.10 -14.55
N GLY A 106 0.04 -10.01 -14.68
CA GLY A 106 0.52 -8.64 -14.45
C GLY A 106 0.30 -8.16 -13.04
N MET A 107 0.91 -7.01 -12.72
CA MET A 107 0.72 -6.26 -11.47
C MET A 107 0.49 -4.79 -11.78
N ILE A 108 -0.62 -4.21 -11.33
CA ILE A 108 -0.89 -2.77 -11.47
C ILE A 108 -1.20 -2.19 -10.11
N SER A 109 -0.44 -1.18 -9.70
CA SER A 109 -0.63 -0.51 -8.42
C SER A 109 -1.20 0.90 -8.56
N GLY A 110 -1.78 1.40 -7.47
CA GLY A 110 -2.17 2.79 -7.30
C GLY A 110 -1.73 3.32 -5.93
N SER A 111 -1.08 4.49 -5.92
CA SER A 111 -0.72 5.23 -4.70
C SER A 111 -0.76 6.72 -5.01
N GLY A 112 -1.27 7.52 -4.10
CA GLY A 112 -1.38 8.96 -4.31
C GLY A 112 -0.05 9.68 -4.17
N ILE A 113 0.75 9.30 -3.16
CA ILE A 113 2.00 9.97 -2.78
C ILE A 113 3.16 8.98 -2.71
N GLY A 114 2.89 7.74 -2.33
CA GLY A 114 3.93 6.74 -2.07
C GLY A 114 4.60 6.92 -0.71
N GLY A 115 5.92 6.82 -0.65
CA GLY A 115 6.68 6.77 0.60
C GLY A 115 6.92 8.11 1.28
N LEU A 116 5.87 8.88 1.56
CA LEU A 116 5.98 10.21 2.16
C LEU A 116 6.72 10.18 3.50
N SER A 117 6.44 9.21 4.37
CA SER A 117 7.13 9.04 5.65
C SER A 117 8.63 8.82 5.50
N THR A 118 9.03 8.08 4.47
CA THR A 118 10.45 7.86 4.14
C THR A 118 11.10 9.13 3.57
N ILE A 119 10.38 9.90 2.73
CA ILE A 119 10.84 11.19 2.21
C ILE A 119 11.08 12.16 3.36
N GLU A 120 10.10 12.36 4.23
CA GLU A 120 10.19 13.23 5.40
C GLU A 120 11.42 12.88 6.26
N ARG A 121 11.51 11.63 6.69
CA ARG A 121 12.60 11.15 7.56
C ARG A 121 13.98 11.36 6.94
N ASN A 122 14.17 11.01 5.65
CA ASN A 122 15.47 11.14 5.00
C ASN A 122 15.81 12.59 4.66
N SER A 123 14.83 13.45 4.41
CA SER A 123 15.05 14.89 4.23
C SER A 123 15.57 15.50 5.53
N VAL A 124 14.96 15.21 6.67
CA VAL A 124 15.43 15.65 7.98
C VAL A 124 16.84 15.11 8.29
N VAL A 125 17.10 13.82 8.00
CA VAL A 125 18.44 13.24 8.18
C VAL A 125 19.48 13.92 7.30
N CYS A 126 19.16 14.22 6.05
CA CYS A 126 20.05 14.91 5.13
C CYS A 126 20.42 16.32 5.67
N GLU A 127 19.44 17.06 6.11
CA GLU A 127 19.60 18.43 6.64
C GLU A 127 20.38 18.45 7.97
N THR A 128 20.02 17.57 8.90
CA THR A 128 20.55 17.63 10.28
C THR A 128 21.83 16.81 10.49
N LYS A 129 22.04 15.73 9.72
CA LYS A 129 23.15 14.78 9.89
C LYS A 129 24.06 14.66 8.66
N GLY A 130 23.70 15.33 7.56
CA GLY A 130 24.45 15.36 6.31
C GLY A 130 24.14 14.19 5.36
N SER A 131 24.46 14.40 4.10
CA SER A 131 24.11 13.49 2.98
C SER A 131 24.59 12.05 3.14
N ARG A 132 25.74 11.84 3.83
CA ARG A 132 26.32 10.50 4.06
C ARG A 132 25.50 9.62 5.03
N LYS A 133 24.50 10.19 5.71
CA LYS A 133 23.61 9.49 6.65
C LYS A 133 22.26 9.13 6.05
N VAL A 134 21.98 9.61 4.85
CA VAL A 134 20.76 9.23 4.10
C VAL A 134 20.77 7.74 3.80
N SER A 135 19.63 7.08 3.95
CA SER A 135 19.51 5.64 3.69
C SER A 135 19.82 5.29 2.24
N PRO A 136 20.61 4.25 1.94
CA PRO A 136 20.78 3.76 0.57
C PRO A 136 19.47 3.24 -0.04
N PHE A 137 18.48 2.93 0.78
CA PHE A 137 17.15 2.50 0.35
C PHE A 137 16.15 3.65 0.23
N PHE A 138 16.59 4.90 0.47
CA PHE A 138 15.69 6.06 0.42
C PHE A 138 14.89 6.12 -0.87
N ILE A 139 15.53 6.12 -2.01
CA ILE A 139 14.86 6.25 -3.30
C ILE A 139 13.94 5.04 -3.58
N PRO A 140 14.40 3.77 -3.54
CA PRO A 140 13.51 2.64 -3.79
C PRO A 140 12.30 2.57 -2.86
N SER A 141 12.45 2.93 -1.58
CA SER A 141 11.32 2.90 -0.64
C SER A 141 10.35 4.05 -0.80
N SER A 142 10.77 5.16 -1.44
CA SER A 142 9.91 6.33 -1.62
C SER A 142 9.04 6.28 -2.88
N LEU A 143 9.48 5.56 -3.91
CA LEU A 143 8.83 5.58 -5.22
C LEU A 143 7.51 4.82 -5.23
N ALA A 144 6.44 5.45 -5.70
CA ALA A 144 5.09 4.86 -5.75
C ALA A 144 5.03 3.58 -6.62
N ASN A 145 5.81 3.50 -7.72
CA ASN A 145 5.87 2.33 -8.58
C ASN A 145 6.58 1.12 -7.94
N MET A 146 7.32 1.34 -6.86
CA MET A 146 7.98 0.22 -6.17
C MET A 146 7.00 -0.70 -5.44
N LEU A 147 5.76 -0.26 -5.19
CA LEU A 147 4.69 -1.16 -4.77
C LEU A 147 4.49 -2.29 -5.79
N SER A 148 4.35 -1.96 -7.08
CA SER A 148 4.31 -2.98 -8.16
C SER A 148 5.62 -3.78 -8.22
N GLY A 149 6.76 -3.12 -8.10
CA GLY A 149 8.08 -3.76 -8.18
C GLY A 149 8.28 -4.83 -7.11
N PHE A 150 8.05 -4.51 -5.85
CA PHE A 150 8.19 -5.47 -4.74
C PHE A 150 7.23 -6.66 -4.90
N ILE A 151 5.95 -6.40 -5.19
CA ILE A 151 4.94 -7.44 -5.33
C ILE A 151 5.22 -8.35 -6.53
N SER A 152 5.61 -7.79 -7.68
CA SER A 152 5.91 -8.61 -8.87
C SER A 152 7.10 -9.53 -8.66
N ILE A 153 8.15 -9.05 -7.97
CA ILE A 153 9.32 -9.88 -7.61
C ILE A 153 8.94 -10.95 -6.60
N GLU A 154 8.19 -10.61 -5.56
CA GLU A 154 7.79 -11.54 -4.50
C GLU A 154 6.96 -12.69 -5.05
N HIS A 155 5.99 -12.38 -5.94
CA HIS A 155 5.04 -13.36 -6.46
C HIS A 155 5.38 -13.92 -7.85
N ASN A 156 6.55 -13.59 -8.42
CA ASN A 156 6.97 -14.03 -9.77
C ASN A 156 6.00 -13.57 -10.88
N LEU A 157 5.47 -12.32 -10.79
CA LEU A 157 4.56 -11.77 -11.79
C LEU A 157 5.38 -11.09 -12.89
N LYS A 158 5.38 -11.64 -14.11
CA LYS A 158 6.22 -11.20 -15.24
C LYS A 158 5.43 -10.51 -16.36
N GLY A 159 4.11 -10.42 -16.21
CA GLY A 159 3.23 -9.70 -17.13
C GLY A 159 3.35 -8.17 -16.99
N PRO A 160 2.42 -7.40 -17.60
CA PRO A 160 2.44 -5.94 -17.53
C PRO A 160 2.54 -5.43 -16.09
N SER A 161 3.47 -4.50 -15.84
CA SER A 161 3.66 -3.87 -14.52
C SER A 161 3.55 -2.35 -14.66
N LEU A 162 2.52 -1.76 -14.04
CA LEU A 162 2.22 -0.33 -14.10
C LEU A 162 1.94 0.22 -12.69
N ALA A 163 2.08 1.55 -12.58
CA ALA A 163 1.74 2.25 -11.35
C ALA A 163 1.01 3.57 -11.67
N HIS A 164 -0.17 3.73 -11.10
CA HIS A 164 -0.95 4.96 -11.21
C HIS A 164 -0.66 5.88 -10.02
N VAL A 165 -0.37 7.15 -10.32
CA VAL A 165 -0.14 8.20 -9.33
C VAL A 165 -1.08 9.36 -9.64
N THR A 166 -2.36 9.13 -9.35
CA THR A 166 -3.45 10.07 -9.66
C THR A 166 -4.24 10.42 -8.39
N ALA A 167 -3.47 10.71 -7.32
CA ALA A 167 -4.00 11.07 -6.01
C ALA A 167 -5.05 10.03 -5.52
N CYS A 168 -6.15 10.48 -4.94
CA CYS A 168 -7.21 9.61 -4.39
C CYS A 168 -7.84 8.65 -5.42
N ALA A 169 -7.72 8.93 -6.71
CA ALA A 169 -8.24 8.09 -7.78
C ALA A 169 -7.26 6.98 -8.25
N ALA A 170 -6.03 6.94 -7.71
CA ALA A 170 -4.97 6.08 -8.22
C ALA A 170 -5.35 4.59 -8.24
N SER A 171 -5.96 4.09 -7.16
CA SER A 171 -6.40 2.70 -7.06
C SER A 171 -7.50 2.34 -8.07
N THR A 172 -8.45 3.27 -8.28
CA THR A 172 -9.52 3.08 -9.26
C THR A 172 -8.99 3.11 -10.70
N HIS A 173 -8.01 3.96 -10.99
CA HIS A 173 -7.33 3.99 -12.29
C HIS A 173 -6.52 2.70 -12.51
N ALA A 174 -5.85 2.18 -11.50
CA ALA A 174 -5.16 0.90 -11.57
C ALA A 174 -6.12 -0.25 -11.92
N LEU A 175 -7.30 -0.29 -11.28
CA LEU A 175 -8.34 -1.27 -11.58
C LEU A 175 -8.87 -1.12 -13.01
N ASN A 176 -9.13 0.11 -13.47
CA ASN A 176 -9.63 0.37 -14.82
C ASN A 176 -8.63 -0.09 -15.90
N ASP A 177 -7.32 0.17 -15.70
CA ASP A 177 -6.31 -0.26 -16.65
C ASP A 177 -6.07 -1.77 -16.63
N ALA A 178 -6.20 -2.42 -15.47
CA ALA A 178 -6.17 -3.87 -15.36
C ALA A 178 -7.29 -4.49 -16.19
N VAL A 179 -8.53 -3.99 -16.05
CA VAL A 179 -9.68 -4.45 -16.82
C VAL A 179 -9.43 -4.27 -18.32
N LYS A 180 -9.01 -3.09 -18.76
CA LYS A 180 -8.71 -2.81 -20.18
C LYS A 180 -7.62 -3.73 -20.71
N THR A 181 -6.54 -3.91 -19.96
CA THR A 181 -5.39 -4.75 -20.36
C THR A 181 -5.84 -6.21 -20.57
N ILE A 182 -6.67 -6.76 -19.69
CA ILE A 182 -7.21 -8.11 -19.86
C ILE A 182 -8.18 -8.16 -21.06
N MET A 183 -9.06 -7.18 -21.21
CA MET A 183 -10.05 -7.14 -22.30
C MET A 183 -9.40 -7.15 -23.68
N ILE A 184 -8.28 -6.44 -23.87
CA ILE A 184 -7.53 -6.41 -25.14
C ILE A 184 -6.54 -7.57 -25.30
N GLY A 185 -6.42 -8.46 -24.31
CA GLY A 185 -5.54 -9.63 -24.36
C GLY A 185 -4.09 -9.35 -23.97
N GLY A 186 -3.78 -8.19 -23.37
CA GLY A 186 -2.45 -7.84 -22.89
C GLY A 186 -1.98 -8.69 -21.69
N ALA A 187 -2.91 -9.21 -20.91
CA ALA A 187 -2.69 -10.15 -19.82
C ALA A 187 -3.89 -11.10 -19.68
N ASP A 188 -3.72 -12.18 -18.94
CA ASP A 188 -4.83 -13.10 -18.61
C ASP A 188 -5.27 -12.90 -17.14
N ARG A 189 -4.36 -12.42 -16.30
CA ARG A 189 -4.56 -12.13 -14.87
C ARG A 189 -3.80 -10.89 -14.51
N ILE A 190 -4.35 -10.08 -13.60
CA ILE A 190 -3.66 -8.89 -13.05
C ILE A 190 -4.01 -8.79 -11.57
N LEU A 191 -3.00 -8.73 -10.73
CA LEU A 191 -3.14 -8.29 -9.35
C LEU A 191 -3.20 -6.77 -9.33
N VAL A 192 -4.25 -6.22 -8.74
CA VAL A 192 -4.40 -4.76 -8.55
C VAL A 192 -4.25 -4.45 -7.07
N VAL A 193 -3.35 -3.55 -6.71
CA VAL A 193 -3.17 -3.14 -5.31
C VAL A 193 -3.16 -1.62 -5.20
N GLY A 194 -4.08 -1.08 -4.41
CA GLY A 194 -4.03 0.30 -3.96
C GLY A 194 -3.47 0.37 -2.55
N ALA A 195 -2.48 1.24 -2.29
CA ALA A 195 -1.94 1.41 -0.95
C ALA A 195 -1.43 2.83 -0.71
N GLU A 196 -1.66 3.33 0.50
CA GLU A 196 -1.16 4.62 0.97
C GLU A 196 -0.84 4.56 2.46
N SER A 197 0.16 5.31 2.91
CA SER A 197 0.50 5.47 4.33
C SER A 197 1.12 6.85 4.57
N ALA A 198 0.28 7.89 4.51
CA ALA A 198 0.69 9.29 4.61
C ALA A 198 0.53 9.88 6.03
N ILE A 199 0.34 9.04 7.07
CA ILE A 199 0.22 9.50 8.46
C ILE A 199 1.64 9.76 9.02
N CYS A 200 2.17 10.92 8.69
CA CYS A 200 3.42 11.47 9.18
C CYS A 200 3.29 12.99 9.34
N GLY A 201 4.25 13.65 9.97
CA GLY A 201 4.17 15.07 10.27
C GLY A 201 3.89 15.92 9.03
N ALA A 202 4.68 15.75 7.96
CA ALA A 202 4.48 16.48 6.70
C ALA A 202 3.12 16.18 6.05
N GLY A 203 2.68 14.92 6.09
CA GLY A 203 1.40 14.50 5.51
C GLY A 203 0.22 15.14 6.23
N VAL A 204 0.16 15.00 7.56
CA VAL A 204 -0.93 15.56 8.37
C VAL A 204 -0.90 17.10 8.31
N ALA A 205 0.26 17.74 8.42
CA ALA A 205 0.37 19.19 8.32
C ALA A 205 -0.07 19.71 6.94
N GLY A 206 0.34 19.05 5.86
CA GLY A 206 -0.02 19.44 4.49
C GLY A 206 -1.52 19.38 4.24
N PHE A 207 -2.16 18.26 4.61
CA PHE A 207 -3.62 18.11 4.46
C PHE A 207 -4.40 19.03 5.41
N ALA A 208 -3.91 19.28 6.62
CA ALA A 208 -4.51 20.23 7.55
C ALA A 208 -4.43 21.68 7.02
N ALA A 209 -3.28 22.09 6.45
CA ALA A 209 -3.09 23.43 5.89
C ALA A 209 -4.07 23.74 4.75
N MET A 210 -4.42 22.74 3.93
CA MET A 210 -5.44 22.88 2.89
C MET A 210 -6.88 22.66 3.39
N LYS A 211 -7.09 22.55 4.71
CA LYS A 211 -8.37 22.33 5.38
C LYS A 211 -9.14 21.10 4.90
N ALA A 212 -8.40 20.03 4.55
CA ALA A 212 -8.96 18.78 4.09
C ALA A 212 -9.20 17.75 5.22
N LEU A 213 -8.80 18.06 6.46
CA LEU A 213 -8.94 17.20 7.62
C LEU A 213 -9.89 17.79 8.66
N SER A 214 -10.56 16.90 9.41
CA SER A 214 -11.34 17.28 10.58
C SER A 214 -10.42 17.74 11.72
N THR A 215 -10.84 18.78 12.41
CA THR A 215 -10.21 19.27 13.66
C THR A 215 -10.99 18.85 14.91
N ARG A 216 -11.97 17.95 14.76
CA ARG A 216 -12.74 17.37 15.88
C ARG A 216 -11.91 16.29 16.53
N ASN A 217 -11.00 16.69 17.43
CA ASN A 217 -10.03 15.78 18.03
C ASN A 217 -10.56 15.03 19.25
N ASP A 218 -11.70 15.47 19.80
CA ASP A 218 -12.24 14.98 21.09
C ASP A 218 -13.58 14.24 20.94
N ASP A 219 -14.08 14.03 19.69
CA ASP A 219 -15.39 13.40 19.44
C ASP A 219 -15.44 12.56 18.14
#